data_52c62656a2f2bcac55e9a30d9f92d02c
#
_entry.id   52c62656a2f2bcac55e9a30d9f92d02c
#
_cell.length_a   1.000
_cell.length_b   1.000
_cell.length_c   1.000
_cell.angle_alpha   90.00
_cell.angle_beta   90.00
_cell.angle_gamma   90.00
#
_symmetry.space_group_name_H-M   'P 1'
#
loop_
_entity.id
_entity.type
_entity.pdbx_description
1 polymer ?
#
loop_
_entity_poly.entity_id
_entity_poly.type
_entity_poly.pdbx_seq_one_letter_code
_entity_poly.pdbx_strand_id
1 'polypeptide(L)'
;MSDRPSNIVNADQLAWVDTAEANRAASPADRDRGHHFGSRAKRLAASAGGARLGCSLYELPPGKRSFPFHYHVANEEAIYILDGEVTLRLGDREIAVGPGDYIALPVGPDHPHQLINRSGSPVRYLCMSTMQYPEIAFYPDSRKVGVIAPSGGVPGGPFRQLHRIGESLSYYDGEDG
;
A
#
# COMPACT_ATOMS: atom_id res chain seq x y z
N MET A 1 -9.19 -24.56 22.91
CA MET A 1 -8.70 -24.20 21.59
C MET A 1 -9.92 -23.84 20.76
N SER A 2 -9.91 -22.71 20.06
CA SER A 2 -11.07 -22.27 19.24
C SER A 2 -11.28 -23.26 18.10
N ASP A 3 -12.48 -23.85 18.03
CA ASP A 3 -12.93 -24.77 16.97
C ASP A 3 -13.25 -24.02 15.65
N ARG A 4 -12.65 -22.84 15.50
CA ARG A 4 -12.92 -21.96 14.36
C ARG A 4 -12.02 -22.35 13.17
N PRO A 5 -12.58 -22.55 11.97
CA PRO A 5 -11.81 -22.86 10.76
C PRO A 5 -10.71 -21.80 10.50
N SER A 6 -9.56 -22.22 9.99
CA SER A 6 -8.39 -21.37 9.76
C SER A 6 -8.62 -20.24 8.73
N ASN A 7 -9.64 -20.38 7.88
CA ASN A 7 -10.03 -19.38 6.89
C ASN A 7 -11.00 -18.31 7.44
N ILE A 8 -11.25 -18.32 8.74
CA ILE A 8 -12.08 -17.32 9.43
C ILE A 8 -11.23 -16.63 10.49
N VAL A 9 -10.99 -15.34 10.33
CA VAL A 9 -10.25 -14.52 11.29
C VAL A 9 -11.15 -13.43 11.86
N ASN A 10 -10.86 -13.03 13.10
CA ASN A 10 -11.45 -11.84 13.69
C ASN A 10 -10.38 -10.77 13.78
N ALA A 11 -10.68 -9.58 13.28
CA ALA A 11 -9.75 -8.47 13.29
C ALA A 11 -9.24 -8.12 14.70
N ASP A 12 -10.06 -8.29 15.75
CA ASP A 12 -9.66 -7.97 17.12
C ASP A 12 -8.60 -8.94 17.67
N GLN A 13 -8.50 -10.14 17.09
CA GLN A 13 -7.51 -11.15 17.45
C GLN A 13 -6.17 -10.98 16.71
N LEU A 14 -6.11 -10.10 15.72
CA LEU A 14 -4.90 -9.85 14.95
C LEU A 14 -4.11 -8.68 15.54
N ALA A 15 -2.80 -8.84 15.60
CA ALA A 15 -1.90 -7.74 15.96
C ALA A 15 -1.88 -6.65 14.89
N TRP A 16 -1.74 -5.40 15.33
CA TRP A 16 -1.42 -4.30 14.46
C TRP A 16 0.05 -4.34 14.04
N VAL A 17 0.32 -4.10 12.77
CA VAL A 17 1.65 -3.93 12.21
C VAL A 17 1.80 -2.47 11.77
N ASP A 18 2.80 -1.77 12.28
CA ASP A 18 3.15 -0.42 11.81
C ASP A 18 3.77 -0.51 10.41
N THR A 19 3.06 0.02 9.42
CA THR A 19 3.46 -0.09 8.01
C THR A 19 4.62 0.85 7.67
N ALA A 20 4.70 2.00 8.33
CA ALA A 20 5.77 2.96 8.09
C ALA A 20 7.08 2.48 8.73
N GLU A 21 7.01 1.91 9.93
CA GLU A 21 8.16 1.29 10.58
C GLU A 21 8.68 0.10 9.79
N ALA A 22 7.80 -0.79 9.32
CA ALA A 22 8.16 -1.91 8.46
C ALA A 22 8.86 -1.45 7.16
N ASN A 23 8.38 -0.38 6.54
CA ASN A 23 9.03 0.19 5.34
C ASN A 23 10.40 0.81 5.66
N ARG A 24 10.54 1.53 6.79
CA ARG A 24 11.83 2.10 7.23
C ARG A 24 12.84 1.01 7.60
N ALA A 25 12.39 -0.05 8.25
CA ALA A 25 13.24 -1.19 8.59
C ALA A 25 13.76 -1.94 7.36
N ALA A 26 12.98 -1.97 6.27
CA ALA A 26 13.36 -2.61 5.01
C ALA A 26 14.43 -1.84 4.23
N SER A 27 14.68 -0.55 4.54
CA SER A 27 15.69 0.27 3.87
C SER A 27 16.42 1.16 4.88
N PRO A 28 17.72 0.96 5.10
CA PRO A 28 18.51 1.85 5.97
C PRO A 28 18.46 3.32 5.55
N ALA A 29 18.30 3.61 4.26
CA ALA A 29 18.19 4.98 3.73
C ALA A 29 16.90 5.70 4.14
N ASP A 30 15.91 4.98 4.64
CA ASP A 30 14.60 5.53 5.00
C ASP A 30 14.42 5.75 6.52
N ARG A 31 15.44 5.45 7.34
CA ARG A 31 15.33 5.56 8.81
C ARG A 31 14.86 6.93 9.29
N ASP A 32 15.40 7.99 8.68
CA ASP A 32 15.10 9.39 9.06
C ASP A 32 14.18 10.09 8.05
N ARG A 33 13.47 9.31 7.23
CA ARG A 33 12.59 9.83 6.19
C ARG A 33 11.14 9.41 6.41
N GLY A 34 10.24 10.11 5.73
CA GLY A 34 8.84 9.70 5.66
C GLY A 34 8.05 9.85 6.96
N HIS A 35 8.47 10.73 7.88
CA HIS A 35 7.77 10.94 9.16
C HIS A 35 6.32 11.44 9.02
N HIS A 36 5.94 11.95 7.83
CA HIS A 36 4.56 12.32 7.51
C HIS A 36 3.68 11.09 7.20
N PHE A 37 4.31 9.95 6.91
CA PHE A 37 3.60 8.70 6.66
C PHE A 37 3.50 7.90 7.94
N GLY A 38 2.39 7.22 8.13
CA GLY A 38 2.20 6.36 9.28
C GLY A 38 0.79 5.79 9.23
N SER A 39 0.70 4.49 9.18
CA SER A 39 -0.53 3.74 9.36
C SER A 39 -0.18 2.42 10.01
N ARG A 40 -1.15 1.81 10.66
CA ARG A 40 -1.02 0.43 11.13
C ARG A 40 -2.06 -0.44 10.43
N ALA A 41 -1.73 -1.69 10.22
CA ALA A 41 -2.56 -2.60 9.45
C ALA A 41 -2.75 -3.95 10.15
N LYS A 42 -3.93 -4.54 9.96
CA LYS A 42 -4.22 -5.95 10.24
C LYS A 42 -4.48 -6.65 8.91
N ARG A 43 -3.67 -7.64 8.56
CA ARG A 43 -3.69 -8.35 7.29
C ARG A 43 -4.78 -9.41 7.25
N LEU A 44 -6.04 -9.03 7.04
CA LEU A 44 -7.21 -9.91 7.17
C LEU A 44 -7.14 -11.09 6.19
N ALA A 45 -7.03 -10.79 4.90
CA ALA A 45 -7.03 -11.84 3.87
C ALA A 45 -5.86 -12.81 4.01
N ALA A 46 -4.64 -12.29 4.20
CA ALA A 46 -3.45 -13.14 4.37
C ALA A 46 -3.54 -14.02 5.62
N SER A 47 -4.06 -13.49 6.73
CA SER A 47 -4.26 -14.25 7.97
C SER A 47 -5.33 -15.33 7.84
N ALA A 48 -6.26 -15.17 6.91
CA ALA A 48 -7.31 -16.16 6.60
C ALA A 48 -6.91 -17.10 5.42
N GLY A 49 -5.67 -17.02 4.91
CA GLY A 49 -5.21 -17.84 3.80
C GLY A 49 -5.59 -17.33 2.40
N GLY A 50 -6.10 -16.11 2.30
CA GLY A 50 -6.38 -15.45 1.03
C GLY A 50 -5.09 -15.10 0.28
N ALA A 51 -5.04 -15.43 -1.03
CA ALA A 51 -3.84 -15.24 -1.85
C ALA A 51 -4.06 -14.32 -3.07
N ARG A 52 -5.24 -14.32 -3.66
CA ARG A 52 -5.54 -13.58 -4.91
C ARG A 52 -6.35 -12.31 -4.68
N LEU A 53 -6.99 -12.19 -3.53
CA LEU A 53 -7.68 -11.00 -3.08
C LEU A 53 -7.04 -10.55 -1.78
N GLY A 54 -6.42 -9.39 -1.79
CA GLY A 54 -5.91 -8.72 -0.60
C GLY A 54 -7.04 -8.01 0.13
N CYS A 55 -7.01 -8.04 1.46
CA CYS A 55 -7.85 -7.20 2.30
C CYS A 55 -7.12 -6.94 3.62
N SER A 56 -6.99 -5.67 3.97
CA SER A 56 -6.40 -5.25 5.24
C SER A 56 -7.27 -4.18 5.90
N LEU A 57 -7.40 -4.28 7.21
CA LEU A 57 -7.92 -3.20 8.02
C LEU A 57 -6.77 -2.24 8.35
N TYR A 58 -6.92 -0.98 7.97
CA TYR A 58 -5.97 0.07 8.28
C TYR A 58 -6.52 1.03 9.34
N GLU A 59 -5.59 1.59 10.10
CA GLU A 59 -5.84 2.77 10.93
C GLU A 59 -4.79 3.82 10.59
N LEU A 60 -5.28 5.02 10.23
CA LEU A 60 -4.46 6.19 9.87
C LEU A 60 -4.57 7.22 10.99
N PRO A 61 -3.50 7.46 11.76
CA PRO A 61 -3.51 8.43 12.85
C PRO A 61 -3.70 9.88 12.38
N PRO A 62 -4.12 10.79 13.27
CA PRO A 62 -4.19 12.22 12.99
C PRO A 62 -2.88 12.80 12.45
N GLY A 63 -2.97 13.70 11.49
CA GLY A 63 -1.83 14.37 10.86
C GLY A 63 -0.97 13.51 9.96
N LYS A 64 -1.33 12.24 9.75
CA LYS A 64 -0.56 11.32 8.91
C LYS A 64 -1.16 11.15 7.51
N ARG A 65 -0.29 10.74 6.57
CA ARG A 65 -0.63 10.26 5.24
C ARG A 65 -0.47 8.75 5.20
N SER A 66 -1.30 8.05 4.41
CA SER A 66 -1.25 6.59 4.29
C SER A 66 0.05 6.10 3.66
N PHE A 67 0.17 6.31 2.38
CA PHE A 67 1.34 5.96 1.55
C PHE A 67 1.72 7.17 0.70
N PRO A 68 2.91 7.19 0.07
CA PRO A 68 3.22 8.16 -0.97
C PRO A 68 2.14 8.17 -2.06
N PHE A 69 1.85 9.33 -2.63
CA PHE A 69 0.91 9.46 -3.75
C PHE A 69 1.34 8.56 -4.90
N HIS A 70 0.49 7.63 -5.34
CA HIS A 70 0.86 6.56 -6.27
C HIS A 70 -0.34 6.02 -7.03
N TYR A 71 -0.06 5.29 -8.12
CA TYR A 71 -1.01 4.44 -8.82
C TYR A 71 -0.39 3.10 -9.17
N HIS A 72 -1.23 2.12 -9.44
CA HIS A 72 -0.91 0.75 -9.74
C HIS A 72 -1.07 0.43 -11.22
N VAL A 73 -0.29 -0.52 -11.74
CA VAL A 73 -0.39 -0.99 -13.14
C VAL A 73 -1.10 -2.33 -13.23
N ALA A 74 -0.90 -3.21 -12.27
CA ALA A 74 -1.50 -4.55 -12.30
C ALA A 74 -2.63 -4.71 -11.26
N ASN A 75 -2.52 -4.05 -10.10
CA ASN A 75 -3.48 -4.26 -9.02
C ASN A 75 -4.57 -3.18 -9.02
N GLU A 76 -5.80 -3.59 -9.21
CA GLU A 76 -6.95 -2.75 -8.86
C GLU A 76 -7.12 -2.74 -7.35
N GLU A 77 -7.28 -1.56 -6.78
CA GLU A 77 -7.55 -1.39 -5.37
C GLU A 77 -8.94 -0.79 -5.11
N ALA A 78 -9.41 -1.01 -3.89
CA ALA A 78 -10.59 -0.33 -3.39
C ALA A 78 -10.41 0.00 -1.92
N ILE A 79 -10.96 1.14 -1.51
CA ILE A 79 -10.97 1.57 -0.12
C ILE A 79 -12.44 1.70 0.32
N TYR A 80 -12.74 1.21 1.52
CA TYR A 80 -14.03 1.41 2.19
C TYR A 80 -13.81 2.03 3.56
N ILE A 81 -14.35 3.22 3.78
CA ILE A 81 -14.18 3.95 5.03
C ILE A 81 -15.14 3.37 6.08
N LEU A 82 -14.59 2.93 7.21
CA LEU A 82 -15.35 2.37 8.32
C LEU A 82 -15.69 3.41 9.39
N ASP A 83 -14.72 4.29 9.70
CA ASP A 83 -14.85 5.24 10.80
C ASP A 83 -13.90 6.43 10.59
N GLY A 84 -14.35 7.60 10.98
CA GLY A 84 -13.61 8.86 10.85
C GLY A 84 -13.71 9.51 9.47
N GLU A 85 -13.30 10.77 9.37
CA GLU A 85 -13.26 11.54 8.13
C GLU A 85 -11.81 11.70 7.66
N VAL A 86 -11.58 11.55 6.36
CA VAL A 86 -10.25 11.64 5.76
C VAL A 86 -10.30 12.37 4.41
N THR A 87 -9.23 13.05 4.06
CA THR A 87 -9.08 13.62 2.73
C THR A 87 -8.49 12.57 1.78
N LEU A 88 -9.22 12.25 0.73
CA LEU A 88 -8.70 11.51 -0.43
C LEU A 88 -8.10 12.53 -1.41
N ARG A 89 -6.80 12.41 -1.68
CA ARG A 89 -6.17 13.01 -2.84
C ARG A 89 -6.28 12.03 -4.00
N LEU A 90 -6.99 12.41 -5.06
CA LEU A 90 -7.22 11.61 -6.27
C LEU A 90 -6.88 12.48 -7.49
N GLY A 91 -5.80 12.13 -8.20
CA GLY A 91 -5.27 13.02 -9.23
C GLY A 91 -4.86 14.38 -8.66
N ASP A 92 -5.36 15.43 -9.23
CA ASP A 92 -5.18 16.83 -8.81
C ASP A 92 -6.26 17.35 -7.84
N ARG A 93 -7.20 16.48 -7.45
CA ARG A 93 -8.32 16.81 -6.56
C ARG A 93 -8.11 16.30 -5.14
N GLU A 94 -8.63 17.07 -4.19
CA GLU A 94 -8.79 16.63 -2.80
C GLU A 94 -10.28 16.57 -2.45
N ILE A 95 -10.72 15.45 -1.90
CA ILE A 95 -12.12 15.12 -1.65
C ILE A 95 -12.24 14.67 -0.20
N ALA A 96 -13.17 15.22 0.56
CA ALA A 96 -13.51 14.71 1.88
C ALA A 96 -14.32 13.42 1.71
N VAL A 97 -13.91 12.35 2.38
CA VAL A 97 -14.62 11.06 2.41
C VAL A 97 -14.76 10.58 3.86
N GLY A 98 -15.82 9.84 4.13
CA GLY A 98 -16.19 9.41 5.47
C GLY A 98 -16.86 8.04 5.51
N PRO A 99 -17.38 7.62 6.68
CA PRO A 99 -17.96 6.30 6.88
C PRO A 99 -19.04 5.96 5.86
N GLY A 100 -18.89 4.78 5.22
CA GLY A 100 -19.78 4.30 4.17
C GLY A 100 -19.31 4.60 2.75
N ASP A 101 -18.33 5.49 2.55
CA ASP A 101 -17.78 5.75 1.23
C ASP A 101 -16.95 4.56 0.72
N TYR A 102 -17.25 4.15 -0.50
CA TYR A 102 -16.49 3.19 -1.28
C TYR A 102 -15.74 3.91 -2.40
N ILE A 103 -14.43 3.71 -2.45
CA ILE A 103 -13.53 4.36 -3.40
C ILE A 103 -12.94 3.26 -4.28
N ALA A 104 -13.31 3.24 -5.56
CA ALA A 104 -12.67 2.40 -6.55
C ALA A 104 -11.40 3.08 -7.07
N LEU A 105 -10.33 2.34 -7.15
CA LEU A 105 -9.01 2.77 -7.61
C LEU A 105 -8.54 1.84 -8.75
N PRO A 106 -9.10 2.01 -9.96
CA PRO A 106 -8.68 1.24 -11.12
C PRO A 106 -7.19 1.45 -11.42
N VAL A 107 -6.61 0.52 -12.16
CA VAL A 107 -5.22 0.61 -12.61
C VAL A 107 -5.01 1.79 -13.55
N GLY A 108 -3.78 2.29 -13.59
CA GLY A 108 -3.36 3.29 -14.56
C GLY A 108 -3.19 4.71 -14.02
N PRO A 109 -2.65 5.59 -14.87
CA PRO A 109 -2.19 6.93 -14.49
C PRO A 109 -3.31 7.93 -14.16
N ASP A 110 -4.56 7.61 -14.47
CA ASP A 110 -5.71 8.49 -14.21
C ASP A 110 -6.21 8.39 -12.76
N HIS A 111 -5.69 7.42 -11.98
CA HIS A 111 -6.16 7.14 -10.62
C HIS A 111 -5.05 7.19 -9.55
N PRO A 112 -4.07 8.11 -9.61
CA PRO A 112 -3.11 8.23 -8.53
C PRO A 112 -3.82 8.75 -7.27
N HIS A 113 -3.48 8.14 -6.12
CA HIS A 113 -4.23 8.38 -4.89
C HIS A 113 -3.37 8.38 -3.63
N GLN A 114 -3.92 9.01 -2.59
CA GLN A 114 -3.36 9.05 -1.25
C GLN A 114 -4.45 9.44 -0.25
N LEU A 115 -4.50 8.80 0.92
CA LEU A 115 -5.30 9.27 2.04
C LEU A 115 -4.46 10.19 2.95
N ILE A 116 -5.06 11.28 3.39
CA ILE A 116 -4.44 12.29 4.26
C ILE A 116 -5.41 12.56 5.42
N ASN A 117 -5.03 12.14 6.62
CA ASN A 117 -5.84 12.41 7.79
C ASN A 117 -5.52 13.80 8.36
N ARG A 118 -6.38 14.77 8.08
CA ARG A 118 -6.29 16.12 8.62
C ARG A 118 -7.20 16.33 9.84
N SER A 119 -7.94 15.29 10.23
CA SER A 119 -8.82 15.33 11.40
C SER A 119 -8.02 15.20 12.71
N GLY A 120 -8.69 15.41 13.83
CA GLY A 120 -8.11 15.19 15.15
C GLY A 120 -8.22 13.75 15.67
N SER A 121 -8.82 12.83 14.89
CA SER A 121 -9.09 11.46 15.32
C SER A 121 -8.52 10.44 14.31
N PRO A 122 -8.21 9.21 14.74
CA PRO A 122 -7.83 8.14 13.81
C PRO A 122 -8.95 7.82 12.82
N VAL A 123 -8.57 7.44 11.61
CA VAL A 123 -9.49 6.96 10.57
C VAL A 123 -9.26 5.48 10.32
N ARG A 124 -10.34 4.69 10.28
CA ARG A 124 -10.29 3.26 9.98
C ARG A 124 -10.92 2.96 8.63
N TYR A 125 -10.25 2.14 7.84
CA TYR A 125 -10.72 1.76 6.52
C TYR A 125 -10.26 0.36 6.13
N LEU A 126 -11.00 -0.29 5.25
CA LEU A 126 -10.54 -1.47 4.54
C LEU A 126 -9.85 -1.02 3.24
N CYS A 127 -8.71 -1.62 2.96
CA CYS A 127 -8.10 -1.56 1.64
C CYS A 127 -8.08 -2.98 1.06
N MET A 128 -8.62 -3.12 -0.13
CA MET A 128 -8.70 -4.35 -0.90
C MET A 128 -7.86 -4.23 -2.16
N SER A 129 -7.29 -5.34 -2.63
CA SER A 129 -6.44 -5.36 -3.83
C SER A 129 -6.53 -6.71 -4.53
N THR A 130 -6.40 -6.73 -5.85
CA THR A 130 -6.47 -7.95 -6.65
C THR A 130 -5.23 -8.85 -6.56
N MET A 131 -4.17 -8.43 -5.90
CA MET A 131 -2.93 -9.19 -5.64
C MET A 131 -2.31 -9.86 -6.87
N GLN A 132 -2.24 -9.12 -7.97
CA GLN A 132 -1.59 -9.57 -9.20
C GLN A 132 -0.10 -9.20 -9.18
N TYR A 133 0.75 -10.10 -9.65
CA TYR A 133 2.20 -9.93 -9.67
C TYR A 133 2.83 -10.38 -10.99
N PRO A 134 3.92 -9.76 -11.47
CA PRO A 134 4.62 -8.64 -10.83
C PRO A 134 3.78 -7.36 -10.82
N GLU A 135 3.90 -6.58 -9.74
CA GLU A 135 3.26 -5.26 -9.62
C GLU A 135 4.24 -4.16 -9.97
N ILE A 136 3.75 -3.14 -10.66
CA ILE A 136 4.47 -1.90 -10.91
C ILE A 136 3.65 -0.74 -10.32
N ALA A 137 4.23 0.00 -9.40
CA ALA A 137 3.63 1.20 -8.83
C ALA A 137 4.41 2.44 -9.25
N PHE A 138 3.71 3.48 -9.68
CA PHE A 138 4.31 4.77 -10.00
C PHE A 138 4.02 5.78 -8.91
N TYR A 139 4.99 6.65 -8.63
CA TYR A 139 4.93 7.70 -7.62
C TYR A 139 5.14 9.07 -8.27
N PRO A 140 4.06 9.73 -8.74
CA PRO A 140 4.17 10.95 -9.53
C PRO A 140 4.95 12.08 -8.84
N ASP A 141 4.68 12.34 -7.56
CA ASP A 141 5.32 13.44 -6.82
C ASP A 141 6.85 13.30 -6.73
N SER A 142 7.36 12.09 -6.68
CA SER A 142 8.79 11.81 -6.50
C SER A 142 9.45 11.23 -7.75
N ARG A 143 8.70 11.11 -8.86
CA ARG A 143 9.17 10.57 -10.14
C ARG A 143 9.89 9.23 -9.98
N LYS A 144 9.25 8.30 -9.25
CA LYS A 144 9.77 6.96 -9.01
C LYS A 144 8.85 5.91 -9.60
N VAL A 145 9.43 4.76 -9.90
CA VAL A 145 8.74 3.52 -10.20
C VAL A 145 9.18 2.46 -9.21
N GLY A 146 8.23 1.70 -8.69
CA GLY A 146 8.46 0.53 -7.84
C GLY A 146 8.08 -0.74 -8.56
N VAL A 147 8.94 -1.75 -8.50
CA VAL A 147 8.67 -3.09 -9.02
C VAL A 147 8.60 -4.05 -7.84
N ILE A 148 7.53 -4.83 -7.77
CA ILE A 148 7.26 -5.75 -6.66
C ILE A 148 6.95 -7.14 -7.22
N ALA A 149 7.75 -8.13 -6.81
CA ALA A 149 7.53 -9.55 -7.10
C ALA A 149 7.77 -10.35 -5.81
N PRO A 150 6.71 -10.72 -5.07
CA PRO A 150 6.86 -11.31 -3.73
C PRO A 150 7.33 -12.77 -3.75
N SER A 151 7.22 -13.48 -4.87
CA SER A 151 7.64 -14.88 -4.97
C SER A 151 8.05 -15.26 -6.38
N GLY A 152 9.09 -16.08 -6.48
CA GLY A 152 9.46 -16.84 -7.67
C GLY A 152 10.08 -16.04 -8.83
N GLY A 153 11.15 -16.54 -9.37
CA GLY A 153 11.78 -16.04 -10.60
C GLY A 153 12.89 -15.02 -10.39
N VAL A 154 13.11 -14.55 -9.16
CA VAL A 154 14.24 -13.68 -8.85
C VAL A 154 15.18 -14.39 -7.87
N PRO A 155 16.47 -14.54 -8.19
CA PRO A 155 17.46 -15.08 -7.26
C PRO A 155 17.46 -14.26 -5.96
N GLY A 156 17.38 -14.95 -4.83
CA GLY A 156 17.45 -14.30 -3.51
C GLY A 156 16.12 -14.01 -2.82
N GLY A 157 14.96 -14.35 -3.42
CA GLY A 157 13.65 -14.26 -2.76
C GLY A 157 12.79 -13.08 -3.22
N PRO A 158 11.92 -12.52 -2.35
CA PRO A 158 11.01 -11.45 -2.74
C PRO A 158 11.76 -10.22 -3.25
N PHE A 159 11.33 -9.74 -4.41
CA PHE A 159 11.95 -8.58 -5.06
C PHE A 159 11.08 -7.34 -4.85
N ARG A 160 11.68 -6.28 -4.30
CA ARG A 160 11.07 -4.96 -4.22
C ARG A 160 12.14 -3.91 -4.43
N GLN A 161 12.06 -3.19 -5.54
CA GLN A 161 12.99 -2.11 -5.85
C GLN A 161 12.23 -0.85 -6.26
N LEU A 162 12.83 0.30 -5.97
CA LEU A 162 12.35 1.60 -6.40
C LEU A 162 13.46 2.28 -7.19
N HIS A 163 13.13 2.78 -8.38
CA HIS A 163 14.05 3.46 -9.28
C HIS A 163 13.52 4.87 -9.60
N ARG A 164 14.43 5.79 -9.92
CA ARG A 164 14.02 7.07 -10.52
C ARG A 164 13.64 6.86 -11.98
N ILE A 165 12.56 7.49 -12.40
CA ILE A 165 12.19 7.52 -13.82
C ILE A 165 13.21 8.38 -14.56
N GLY A 166 13.79 7.84 -15.63
CA GLY A 166 14.82 8.48 -16.45
C GLY A 166 16.25 8.06 -16.10
N GLU A 167 16.47 7.29 -15.05
CA GLU A 167 17.75 6.64 -14.74
C GLU A 167 17.68 5.18 -15.24
N SER A 168 18.00 4.97 -16.51
CA SER A 168 18.03 3.64 -17.12
C SER A 168 19.44 3.26 -17.56
N LEU A 169 19.77 2.00 -17.43
CA LEU A 169 20.98 1.43 -18.01
C LEU A 169 20.80 1.23 -19.52
N SER A 170 21.90 1.19 -20.27
CA SER A 170 21.89 0.67 -21.63
C SER A 170 21.48 -0.79 -21.63
N TYR A 171 20.82 -1.25 -22.69
CA TYR A 171 20.43 -2.66 -22.83
C TYR A 171 21.62 -3.62 -22.74
N TYR A 172 22.78 -3.20 -23.25
CA TYR A 172 24.01 -3.99 -23.27
C TYR A 172 25.00 -3.65 -22.13
N ASP A 173 24.61 -2.83 -21.17
CA ASP A 173 25.49 -2.43 -20.07
C ASP A 173 25.87 -3.65 -19.21
N GLY A 174 27.17 -3.96 -19.14
CA GLY A 174 27.69 -5.14 -18.44
C GLY A 174 27.65 -6.46 -19.22
N GLU A 175 27.20 -6.46 -20.49
CA GLU A 175 27.09 -7.67 -21.33
C GLU A 175 28.31 -7.85 -22.27
N ASP A 176 29.23 -6.91 -22.32
CA ASP A 176 30.45 -6.96 -23.13
C ASP A 176 31.51 -7.89 -22.49
N GLY A 177 31.21 -9.19 -22.39
CA GLY A 177 32.08 -10.22 -21.85
C GLY A 177 32.93 -10.94 -22.88
#